data_628c6de313173eef5cd366458c6faa72
#
_entry.id   628c6de313173eef5cd366458c6faa72
#
_cell.length_a   1.000
_cell.length_b   1.000
_cell.length_c   1.000
_cell.angle_alpha   90.00
_cell.angle_beta   90.00
_cell.angle_gamma   90.00
#
_symmetry.space_group_name_H-M   'P 1'
#
loop_
_entity.id
_entity.type
_entity.pdbx_description
1 polymer ?
#
loop_
_entity_poly.entity_id
_entity_poly.type
_entity_poly.pdbx_seq_one_letter_code
_entity_poly.pdbx_strand_id
1 'polypeptide(L)'
;MTEIDQGLAERDSASQISPRGGIRVPHIMSPEAIYVAPLSLVGTTVEDARVSHLVTLINGDTLVPTPPSITPDRHLRLGMNDICEPSEGLVLPCEGHVSELVQFALDWDRKAPLLIHCWAGISRSTAAAFITLCALNPEADEFGLARALRRASATAYPNRRLVALGDEVLSRSGRMIAAVEDIGRGEFAEQGQVFSLSARAAA
;
A
#
# COMPACT_ATOMS: atom_id res chain seq x y z
N MET A 1 54.25 29.02 -29.96
CA MET A 1 53.11 29.87 -30.33
C MET A 1 52.11 28.93 -30.95
N THR A 2 51.03 28.55 -30.39
CA THR A 2 50.10 29.02 -29.36
C THR A 2 49.39 27.79 -28.77
N GLU A 3 49.35 27.71 -27.45
CA GLU A 3 48.57 26.75 -26.65
C GLU A 3 47.08 26.99 -26.88
N ILE A 4 46.30 25.89 -27.00
CA ILE A 4 44.87 25.92 -26.83
C ILE A 4 44.55 24.92 -25.71
N ASP A 5 44.26 25.51 -24.56
CA ASP A 5 43.75 24.89 -23.38
C ASP A 5 42.32 24.40 -23.64
N GLN A 6 42.03 23.09 -23.45
CA GLN A 6 40.71 22.54 -23.42
C GLN A 6 40.44 22.01 -22.02
N GLY A 7 39.81 22.87 -21.21
CA GLY A 7 39.29 22.50 -19.91
C GLY A 7 38.21 21.46 -20.01
N LEU A 8 38.46 20.25 -19.53
CA LEU A 8 37.49 19.21 -19.25
C LEU A 8 36.77 19.59 -17.95
N ALA A 9 35.49 19.98 -18.10
CA ALA A 9 34.58 20.15 -16.97
C ALA A 9 34.19 18.76 -16.46
N GLU A 10 34.83 18.31 -15.41
CA GLU A 10 34.36 17.19 -14.59
C GLU A 10 33.03 17.56 -13.94
N ARG A 11 31.96 16.88 -14.35
CA ARG A 11 30.67 16.95 -13.63
C ARG A 11 30.77 16.03 -12.44
N ASP A 12 31.04 16.62 -11.31
CA ASP A 12 31.01 15.99 -10.01
C ASP A 12 29.53 15.63 -9.68
N SER A 13 29.16 14.37 -9.93
CA SER A 13 27.92 13.80 -9.42
C SER A 13 28.14 13.36 -7.96
N ALA A 14 28.20 14.34 -7.07
CA ALA A 14 28.21 14.07 -5.65
C ALA A 14 26.90 13.38 -5.23
N SER A 15 26.97 12.07 -5.10
CA SER A 15 25.97 11.28 -4.39
C SER A 15 25.92 11.74 -2.94
N GLN A 16 24.95 12.57 -2.60
CA GLN A 16 24.69 12.95 -1.22
C GLN A 16 24.14 11.74 -0.47
N ILE A 17 25.00 10.98 0.18
CA ILE A 17 24.66 9.99 1.18
C ILE A 17 24.27 10.78 2.44
N SER A 18 22.98 10.76 2.79
CA SER A 18 22.51 11.28 4.07
C SER A 18 23.11 10.45 5.21
N PRO A 19 23.58 11.04 6.32
CA PRO A 19 24.27 10.34 7.42
C PRO A 19 23.35 9.46 8.30
N ARG A 20 22.09 9.32 7.97
CA ARG A 20 21.20 8.32 8.56
C ARG A 20 20.78 7.39 7.42
N GLY A 21 21.24 6.14 7.44
CA GLY A 21 20.96 5.11 6.43
C GLY A 21 19.48 4.75 6.33
N GLY A 22 18.63 5.74 6.05
CA GLY A 22 17.20 5.60 5.84
C GLY A 22 16.93 5.11 4.43
N ILE A 23 16.14 4.07 4.30
CA ILE A 23 15.54 3.63 3.05
C ILE A 23 14.78 4.84 2.49
N ARG A 24 15.15 5.32 1.29
CA ARG A 24 14.38 6.37 0.61
C ARG A 24 13.01 5.81 0.28
N VAL A 25 12.01 6.19 1.07
CA VAL A 25 10.60 5.99 0.70
C VAL A 25 10.35 6.82 -0.56
N PRO A 26 9.81 6.23 -1.65
CA PRO A 26 9.49 6.98 -2.85
C PRO A 26 8.50 8.10 -2.49
N HIS A 27 8.94 9.35 -2.57
CA HIS A 27 8.17 10.51 -2.17
C HIS A 27 7.15 10.89 -3.24
N ILE A 28 5.93 10.37 -3.12
CA ILE A 28 4.78 11.16 -3.53
C ILE A 28 4.39 11.98 -2.30
N MET A 29 4.86 13.23 -2.21
CA MET A 29 4.50 14.18 -1.14
C MET A 29 3.04 14.67 -1.33
N SER A 30 2.09 13.75 -1.46
CA SER A 30 0.68 14.09 -1.55
C SER A 30 -0.01 13.73 -0.24
N PRO A 31 -0.81 14.63 0.36
CA PRO A 31 -1.61 14.29 1.52
C PRO A 31 -2.63 13.19 1.24
N GLU A 32 -2.97 12.97 -0.03
CA GLU A 32 -3.88 11.91 -0.49
C GLU A 32 -3.13 10.63 -0.91
N ALA A 33 -1.88 10.42 -0.45
CA ALA A 33 -1.15 9.19 -0.75
C ALA A 33 -1.61 8.04 0.13
N ILE A 34 -1.77 6.86 -0.49
CA ILE A 34 -1.95 5.58 0.18
C ILE A 34 -0.60 4.86 0.13
N TYR A 35 0.06 4.73 1.27
CA TYR A 35 1.28 3.95 1.39
C TYR A 35 0.96 2.49 1.69
N VAL A 36 1.79 1.60 1.17
CA VAL A 36 1.78 0.17 1.52
C VAL A 36 3.16 -0.21 2.01
N ALA A 37 3.22 -0.92 3.15
CA ALA A 37 4.48 -1.33 3.77
C ALA A 37 4.41 -2.75 4.35
N PRO A 38 5.55 -3.42 4.51
CA PRO A 38 5.68 -4.55 5.43
C PRO A 38 5.70 -4.06 6.88
N LEU A 39 5.38 -4.95 7.83
CA LEU A 39 5.35 -4.63 9.27
C LEU A 39 6.66 -3.99 9.77
N SER A 40 7.80 -4.51 9.32
CA SER A 40 9.14 -4.04 9.72
C SER A 40 9.42 -2.57 9.39
N LEU A 41 8.69 -1.98 8.43
CA LEU A 41 8.89 -0.61 7.94
C LEU A 41 7.75 0.34 8.34
N VAL A 42 6.77 -0.10 9.14
CA VAL A 42 5.63 0.74 9.56
C VAL A 42 6.10 1.98 10.30
N GLY A 43 6.94 1.83 11.33
CA GLY A 43 7.41 2.96 12.15
C GLY A 43 8.11 4.03 11.32
N THR A 44 9.09 3.62 10.52
CA THR A 44 9.83 4.52 9.62
C THR A 44 8.90 5.20 8.61
N THR A 45 7.96 4.43 8.00
CA THR A 45 7.03 5.00 7.03
C THR A 45 6.08 6.04 7.66
N VAL A 46 5.60 5.78 8.88
CA VAL A 46 4.74 6.71 9.62
C VAL A 46 5.45 8.03 9.86
N GLU A 47 6.72 7.98 10.28
CA GLU A 47 7.52 9.17 10.56
C GLU A 47 7.88 9.94 9.28
N ASP A 48 8.46 9.26 8.28
CA ASP A 48 8.97 9.88 7.07
C ASP A 48 7.85 10.47 6.19
N ALA A 49 6.73 9.75 6.04
CA ALA A 49 5.59 10.19 5.23
C ALA A 49 4.56 11.02 6.03
N ARG A 50 4.74 11.20 7.34
CA ARG A 50 3.78 11.90 8.22
C ARG A 50 2.37 11.34 8.12
N VAL A 51 2.27 10.03 8.17
CA VAL A 51 1.01 9.28 8.08
C VAL A 51 0.06 9.68 9.20
N SER A 52 -1.21 9.90 8.87
CA SER A 52 -2.26 10.21 9.86
C SER A 52 -3.21 9.06 10.15
N HIS A 53 -3.37 8.13 9.22
CA HIS A 53 -4.27 6.98 9.33
C HIS A 53 -3.52 5.69 9.05
N LEU A 54 -3.81 4.64 9.82
CA LEU A 54 -3.14 3.35 9.73
C LEU A 54 -4.15 2.21 9.62
N VAL A 55 -3.91 1.28 8.70
CA VAL A 55 -4.66 0.02 8.61
C VAL A 55 -3.69 -1.15 8.80
N THR A 56 -3.95 -1.97 9.79
CA THR A 56 -3.21 -3.19 10.10
C THR A 56 -4.01 -4.42 9.72
N LEU A 57 -3.50 -5.25 8.81
CA LEU A 57 -4.09 -6.53 8.41
C LEU A 57 -3.16 -7.67 8.85
N ILE A 58 -3.25 -8.06 10.11
CA ILE A 58 -2.42 -9.11 10.72
C ILE A 58 -3.31 -9.98 11.61
N ASN A 59 -2.93 -11.25 11.78
CA ASN A 59 -3.62 -12.16 12.70
C ASN A 59 -3.76 -11.56 14.11
N GLY A 60 -4.90 -11.81 14.76
CA GLY A 60 -5.29 -11.17 16.02
C GLY A 60 -4.32 -11.39 17.19
N ASP A 61 -3.51 -12.47 17.17
CA ASP A 61 -2.54 -12.78 18.21
C ASP A 61 -1.30 -11.87 18.16
N THR A 62 -1.13 -11.09 17.09
CA THR A 62 0.00 -10.17 16.95
C THR A 62 -0.42 -8.76 17.34
N LEU A 63 0.08 -8.29 18.47
CA LEU A 63 -0.13 -6.92 18.91
C LEU A 63 0.75 -5.95 18.11
N VAL A 64 0.12 -5.12 17.29
CA VAL A 64 0.78 -3.98 16.64
C VAL A 64 0.37 -2.71 17.38
N PRO A 65 1.30 -2.05 18.13
CA PRO A 65 0.96 -0.83 18.86
C PRO A 65 0.63 0.31 17.88
N THR A 66 -0.28 1.18 18.29
CA THR A 66 -0.53 2.42 17.56
C THR A 66 0.68 3.35 17.69
N PRO A 67 1.27 3.81 16.58
CA PRO A 67 2.34 4.80 16.64
C PRO A 67 1.91 6.07 17.41
N PRO A 68 2.79 6.68 18.21
CA PRO A 68 2.41 7.84 19.07
C PRO A 68 1.86 9.05 18.31
N SER A 69 2.20 9.20 17.03
CA SER A 69 1.72 10.28 16.16
C SER A 69 0.31 10.03 15.59
N ILE A 70 -0.26 8.84 15.77
CA ILE A 70 -1.58 8.44 15.27
C ILE A 70 -2.51 8.25 16.46
N THR A 71 -3.69 8.86 16.42
CA THR A 71 -4.70 8.67 17.46
C THR A 71 -5.38 7.30 17.30
N PRO A 72 -5.85 6.65 18.38
CA PRO A 72 -6.44 5.30 18.31
C PRO A 72 -7.62 5.16 17.36
N ASP A 73 -8.43 6.19 17.19
CA ASP A 73 -9.55 6.27 16.26
C ASP A 73 -9.13 6.30 14.78
N ARG A 74 -7.86 6.61 14.51
CA ARG A 74 -7.25 6.60 13.18
C ARG A 74 -6.40 5.35 12.89
N HIS A 75 -6.52 4.33 13.73
CA HIS A 75 -5.85 3.05 13.54
C HIS A 75 -6.85 1.90 13.47
N LEU A 76 -7.22 1.49 12.25
CA LEU A 76 -8.04 0.30 12.01
C LEU A 76 -7.20 -0.97 12.10
N ARG A 77 -7.67 -1.94 12.88
CA ARG A 77 -7.05 -3.27 13.02
C ARG A 77 -8.00 -4.34 12.53
N LEU A 78 -7.59 -5.06 11.49
CA LEU A 78 -8.35 -6.16 10.90
C LEU A 78 -7.60 -7.47 11.18
N GLY A 79 -8.10 -8.21 12.17
CA GLY A 79 -7.49 -9.44 12.67
C GLY A 79 -7.76 -10.63 11.75
N MET A 80 -6.90 -10.91 10.78
CA MET A 80 -7.07 -12.02 9.84
C MET A 80 -5.73 -12.64 9.41
N ASN A 81 -5.79 -13.91 8.99
CA ASN A 81 -4.69 -14.61 8.38
C ASN A 81 -4.66 -14.41 6.85
N ASP A 82 -3.50 -14.62 6.23
CA ASP A 82 -3.31 -14.49 4.78
C ASP A 82 -3.66 -15.81 4.07
N ILE A 83 -4.93 -16.14 4.07
CA ILE A 83 -5.50 -17.35 3.47
C ILE A 83 -6.69 -17.01 2.58
N CYS A 84 -6.98 -17.89 1.61
CA CYS A 84 -8.15 -17.76 0.73
C CYS A 84 -9.24 -18.79 1.06
N GLU A 85 -8.88 -19.90 1.72
CA GLU A 85 -9.78 -20.99 2.08
C GLU A 85 -9.76 -21.20 3.61
N PRO A 86 -10.85 -21.73 4.19
CA PRO A 86 -10.89 -22.04 5.60
C PRO A 86 -9.75 -23.00 6.01
N SER A 87 -9.13 -22.70 7.16
CA SER A 87 -8.10 -23.55 7.76
C SER A 87 -8.28 -23.55 9.28
N GLU A 88 -8.10 -24.70 9.93
CA GLU A 88 -8.27 -24.84 11.37
C GLU A 88 -7.32 -23.90 12.14
N GLY A 89 -7.86 -23.23 13.14
CA GLY A 89 -7.10 -22.29 13.98
C GLY A 89 -6.74 -20.96 13.32
N LEU A 90 -7.16 -20.73 12.07
CA LEU A 90 -6.88 -19.48 11.35
C LEU A 90 -8.14 -18.66 11.09
N VAL A 91 -8.00 -17.35 11.17
CA VAL A 91 -9.07 -16.38 10.87
C VAL A 91 -9.08 -16.08 9.39
N LEU A 92 -10.13 -16.54 8.73
CA LEU A 92 -10.35 -16.30 7.30
C LEU A 92 -10.82 -14.86 7.07
N PRO A 93 -10.32 -14.15 6.04
CA PRO A 93 -10.89 -12.87 5.63
C PRO A 93 -12.40 -13.01 5.34
N CYS A 94 -13.20 -12.07 5.85
CA CYS A 94 -14.66 -12.07 5.71
C CYS A 94 -15.18 -10.69 5.29
N GLU A 95 -16.45 -10.63 4.92
CA GLU A 95 -17.14 -9.40 4.49
C GLU A 95 -17.03 -8.28 5.54
N GLY A 96 -17.16 -8.60 6.83
CA GLY A 96 -17.04 -7.62 7.92
C GLY A 96 -15.71 -6.87 7.88
N HIS A 97 -14.59 -7.58 7.67
CA HIS A 97 -13.27 -6.95 7.54
C HIS A 97 -13.20 -5.97 6.37
N VAL A 98 -13.81 -6.32 5.24
CA VAL A 98 -13.81 -5.45 4.04
C VAL A 98 -14.75 -4.25 4.22
N SER A 99 -15.91 -4.46 4.83
CA SER A 99 -16.86 -3.38 5.12
C SER A 99 -16.25 -2.34 6.06
N GLU A 100 -15.55 -2.78 7.12
CA GLU A 100 -14.82 -1.88 8.02
C GLU A 100 -13.69 -1.13 7.30
N LEU A 101 -12.94 -1.82 6.42
CA LEU A 101 -11.91 -1.18 5.61
C LEU A 101 -12.48 -0.09 4.68
N VAL A 102 -13.57 -0.41 3.98
CA VAL A 102 -14.23 0.53 3.05
C VAL A 102 -14.75 1.75 3.82
N GLN A 103 -15.43 1.54 4.95
CA GLN A 103 -15.93 2.64 5.76
C GLN A 103 -14.78 3.53 6.26
N PHE A 104 -13.73 2.93 6.81
CA PHE A 104 -12.55 3.65 7.27
C PHE A 104 -11.88 4.47 6.14
N ALA A 105 -11.80 3.91 4.94
CA ALA A 105 -11.25 4.59 3.77
C ALA A 105 -12.12 5.77 3.32
N LEU A 106 -13.45 5.65 3.38
CA LEU A 106 -14.39 6.73 3.04
C LEU A 106 -14.39 7.86 4.08
N ASP A 107 -14.19 7.53 5.36
CA ASP A 107 -14.10 8.50 6.46
C ASP A 107 -12.72 9.21 6.52
N TRP A 108 -11.71 8.70 5.83
CA TRP A 108 -10.40 9.33 5.77
C TRP A 108 -10.46 10.72 5.10
N ASP A 109 -10.09 11.76 5.84
CA ASP A 109 -10.18 13.16 5.42
C ASP A 109 -9.17 13.60 4.34
N ARG A 110 -8.22 12.73 3.99
CA ARG A 110 -7.16 12.92 2.97
C ARG A 110 -6.28 14.17 3.19
N LYS A 111 -6.22 14.69 4.42
CA LYS A 111 -5.35 15.83 4.76
C LYS A 111 -3.91 15.42 5.03
N ALA A 112 -3.69 14.13 5.27
CA ALA A 112 -2.39 13.50 5.40
C ALA A 112 -2.49 12.02 5.01
N PRO A 113 -1.37 11.36 4.65
CA PRO A 113 -1.38 10.02 4.08
C PRO A 113 -2.04 8.94 4.95
N LEU A 114 -2.57 7.92 4.28
CA LEU A 114 -3.00 6.64 4.83
C LEU A 114 -1.90 5.60 4.62
N LEU A 115 -1.57 4.80 5.64
CA LEU A 115 -0.69 3.64 5.53
C LEU A 115 -1.49 2.36 5.71
N ILE A 116 -1.31 1.42 4.82
CA ILE A 116 -1.90 0.07 4.87
C ILE A 116 -0.76 -0.94 4.95
N HIS A 117 -0.76 -1.83 5.95
CA HIS A 117 0.29 -2.81 6.07
C HIS A 117 -0.22 -4.21 6.45
N CYS A 118 0.60 -5.22 6.15
CA CYS A 118 0.48 -6.58 6.67
C CYS A 118 1.87 -7.07 7.11
N TRP A 119 2.10 -8.38 7.20
CA TRP A 119 3.44 -8.91 7.51
C TRP A 119 4.47 -8.53 6.46
N ALA A 120 4.27 -8.97 5.22
CA ALA A 120 5.24 -8.83 4.15
C ALA A 120 5.00 -7.61 3.23
N GLY A 121 3.86 -6.93 3.31
CA GLY A 121 3.53 -5.83 2.40
C GLY A 121 3.20 -6.28 0.96
N ILE A 122 2.81 -7.55 0.76
CA ILE A 122 2.68 -8.17 -0.58
C ILE A 122 1.24 -8.59 -0.88
N SER A 123 0.52 -9.22 0.07
CA SER A 123 -0.76 -9.88 -0.21
C SER A 123 -1.94 -9.13 0.41
N ARG A 124 -2.22 -9.24 1.72
CA ARG A 124 -3.36 -8.59 2.38
C ARG A 124 -3.36 -7.07 2.23
N SER A 125 -2.21 -6.45 2.43
CA SER A 125 -2.07 -4.99 2.32
C SER A 125 -2.24 -4.47 0.90
N THR A 126 -1.78 -5.20 -0.12
CA THR A 126 -1.98 -4.82 -1.53
C THR A 126 -3.43 -5.03 -1.98
N ALA A 127 -4.10 -6.08 -1.47
CA ALA A 127 -5.54 -6.26 -1.68
C ALA A 127 -6.33 -5.11 -1.02
N ALA A 128 -6.01 -4.77 0.23
CA ALA A 128 -6.66 -3.68 0.94
C ALA A 128 -6.43 -2.31 0.26
N ALA A 129 -5.23 -2.06 -0.25
CA ALA A 129 -4.93 -0.83 -1.01
C ALA A 129 -5.74 -0.77 -2.31
N PHE A 130 -5.88 -1.89 -3.03
CA PHE A 130 -6.70 -1.95 -4.25
C PHE A 130 -8.19 -1.74 -3.95
N ILE A 131 -8.73 -2.38 -2.90
CA ILE A 131 -10.12 -2.17 -2.43
C ILE A 131 -10.33 -0.70 -2.05
N THR A 132 -9.40 -0.10 -1.32
CA THR A 132 -9.44 1.32 -0.95
C THR A 132 -9.48 2.22 -2.19
N LEU A 133 -8.63 1.97 -3.19
CA LEU A 133 -8.65 2.72 -4.45
C LEU A 133 -10.00 2.61 -5.16
N CYS A 134 -10.56 1.40 -5.25
CA CYS A 134 -11.88 1.19 -5.87
C CYS A 134 -13.00 1.89 -5.09
N ALA A 135 -12.97 1.88 -3.76
CA ALA A 135 -13.96 2.55 -2.92
C ALA A 135 -13.91 4.08 -3.08
N LEU A 136 -12.70 4.65 -3.16
CA LEU A 136 -12.50 6.10 -3.31
C LEU A 136 -12.74 6.62 -4.73
N ASN A 137 -12.80 5.74 -5.73
CA ASN A 137 -12.97 6.07 -7.15
C ASN A 137 -14.08 5.20 -7.78
N PRO A 138 -15.35 5.44 -7.45
CA PRO A 138 -16.45 4.58 -7.87
C PRO A 138 -16.60 4.46 -9.39
N GLU A 139 -16.19 5.48 -10.14
CA GLU A 139 -16.31 5.54 -11.61
C GLU A 139 -15.02 5.12 -12.34
N ALA A 140 -13.95 4.79 -11.61
CA ALA A 140 -12.69 4.43 -12.24
C ALA A 140 -12.70 2.98 -12.74
N ASP A 141 -11.96 2.72 -13.82
CA ASP A 141 -11.71 1.40 -14.37
C ASP A 141 -10.82 0.58 -13.42
N GLU A 142 -11.31 -0.55 -12.95
CA GLU A 142 -10.61 -1.46 -12.04
C GLU A 142 -9.30 -1.98 -12.64
N PHE A 143 -9.24 -2.21 -13.95
CA PHE A 143 -8.02 -2.61 -14.65
C PHE A 143 -6.96 -1.53 -14.60
N GLY A 144 -7.35 -0.26 -14.77
CA GLY A 144 -6.46 0.89 -14.62
C GLY A 144 -5.86 0.98 -13.21
N LEU A 145 -6.70 0.79 -12.17
CA LEU A 145 -6.29 0.80 -10.77
C LEU A 145 -5.37 -0.38 -10.44
N ALA A 146 -5.68 -1.59 -10.90
CA ALA A 146 -4.84 -2.77 -10.70
C ALA A 146 -3.47 -2.62 -11.38
N ARG A 147 -3.43 -2.08 -12.60
CA ARG A 147 -2.17 -1.77 -13.29
C ARG A 147 -1.37 -0.67 -12.60
N ALA A 148 -2.03 0.33 -11.98
CA ALA A 148 -1.35 1.32 -11.15
C ALA A 148 -0.69 0.66 -9.93
N LEU A 149 -1.38 -0.27 -9.26
CA LEU A 149 -0.80 -1.06 -8.18
C LEU A 149 0.43 -1.86 -8.65
N ARG A 150 0.36 -2.56 -9.79
CA ARG A 150 1.49 -3.31 -10.36
C ARG A 150 2.67 -2.42 -10.72
N ARG A 151 2.43 -1.24 -11.29
CA ARG A 151 3.49 -0.27 -11.59
C ARG A 151 4.17 0.26 -10.32
N ALA A 152 3.42 0.43 -9.25
CA ALA A 152 3.95 0.89 -7.97
C ALA A 152 4.72 -0.21 -7.21
N SER A 153 4.36 -1.48 -7.42
CA SER A 153 5.00 -2.63 -6.76
C SER A 153 5.02 -3.86 -7.67
N ALA A 154 6.20 -4.24 -8.15
CA ALA A 154 6.40 -5.45 -8.95
C ALA A 154 6.05 -6.73 -8.15
N THR A 155 6.20 -6.70 -6.83
CA THR A 155 5.95 -7.83 -5.92
C THR A 155 4.50 -7.93 -5.44
N ALA A 156 3.64 -6.94 -5.73
CA ALA A 156 2.25 -6.94 -5.30
C ALA A 156 1.51 -8.21 -5.79
N TYR A 157 0.89 -8.92 -4.85
CA TYR A 157 0.10 -10.12 -5.14
C TYR A 157 -1.16 -10.12 -4.26
N PRO A 158 -2.17 -9.32 -4.63
CA PRO A 158 -3.36 -9.11 -3.82
C PRO A 158 -4.04 -10.43 -3.42
N ASN A 159 -4.35 -10.57 -2.12
CA ASN A 159 -5.09 -11.72 -1.61
C ASN A 159 -6.43 -11.83 -2.34
N ARG A 160 -6.62 -12.95 -3.07
CA ARG A 160 -7.78 -13.15 -3.96
C ARG A 160 -9.11 -13.16 -3.22
N ARG A 161 -9.13 -13.67 -1.98
CA ARG A 161 -10.34 -13.69 -1.18
C ARG A 161 -10.75 -12.28 -0.77
N LEU A 162 -9.80 -11.45 -0.30
CA LEU A 162 -10.09 -10.05 0.01
C LEU A 162 -10.59 -9.29 -1.21
N VAL A 163 -9.98 -9.52 -2.38
CA VAL A 163 -10.43 -8.89 -3.63
C VAL A 163 -11.84 -9.32 -4.00
N ALA A 164 -12.17 -10.61 -3.88
CA ALA A 164 -13.52 -11.11 -4.16
C ALA A 164 -14.57 -10.49 -3.22
N LEU A 165 -14.27 -10.43 -1.92
CA LEU A 165 -15.13 -9.77 -0.94
C LEU A 165 -15.26 -8.26 -1.22
N GLY A 166 -14.17 -7.61 -1.66
CA GLY A 166 -14.20 -6.20 -2.07
C GLY A 166 -15.08 -5.95 -3.28
N ASP A 167 -15.02 -6.86 -4.26
CA ASP A 167 -15.87 -6.83 -5.45
C ASP A 167 -17.36 -6.92 -5.09
N GLU A 168 -17.71 -7.81 -4.16
CA GLU A 168 -19.08 -7.97 -3.65
C GLU A 168 -19.54 -6.73 -2.88
N VAL A 169 -18.78 -6.28 -1.87
CA VAL A 169 -19.12 -5.12 -1.01
C VAL A 169 -19.29 -3.85 -1.84
N LEU A 170 -18.42 -3.64 -2.86
CA LEU A 170 -18.48 -2.47 -3.73
C LEU A 170 -19.37 -2.67 -4.95
N SER A 171 -20.06 -3.83 -5.07
CA SER A 171 -20.96 -4.16 -6.19
C SER A 171 -20.29 -4.04 -7.57
N ARG A 172 -19.04 -4.54 -7.70
CA ARG A 172 -18.23 -4.41 -8.91
C ARG A 172 -18.44 -5.55 -9.92
N SER A 173 -19.32 -6.53 -9.63
CA SER A 173 -19.77 -7.56 -10.58
C SER A 173 -18.63 -8.36 -11.23
N GLY A 174 -17.61 -8.71 -10.47
CA GLY A 174 -16.44 -9.48 -10.92
C GLY A 174 -15.31 -8.65 -11.55
N ARG A 175 -15.48 -7.33 -11.73
CA ARG A 175 -14.47 -6.49 -12.41
C ARG A 175 -13.18 -6.36 -11.60
N MET A 176 -13.25 -6.29 -10.26
CA MET A 176 -12.06 -6.26 -9.42
C MET A 176 -11.29 -7.58 -9.48
N ILE A 177 -12.01 -8.71 -9.52
CA ILE A 177 -11.42 -10.05 -9.66
C ILE A 177 -10.68 -10.13 -10.99
N ALA A 178 -11.35 -9.82 -12.09
CA ALA A 178 -10.77 -9.84 -13.43
C ALA A 178 -9.56 -8.91 -13.57
N ALA A 179 -9.60 -7.73 -12.96
CA ALA A 179 -8.50 -6.77 -12.98
C ALA A 179 -7.24 -7.28 -12.24
N VAL A 180 -7.41 -7.98 -11.12
CA VAL A 180 -6.29 -8.59 -10.39
C VAL A 180 -5.75 -9.82 -11.12
N GLU A 181 -6.59 -10.57 -11.81
CA GLU A 181 -6.17 -11.67 -12.68
C GLU A 181 -5.36 -11.17 -13.89
N ASP A 182 -5.75 -10.04 -14.50
CA ASP A 182 -5.06 -9.41 -15.65
C ASP A 182 -3.61 -8.99 -15.27
N ILE A 183 -3.39 -8.42 -14.10
CA ILE A 183 -2.03 -8.06 -13.66
C ILE A 183 -1.19 -9.28 -13.25
N GLY A 184 -1.81 -10.42 -13.06
CA GLY A 184 -1.17 -11.68 -12.79
C GLY A 184 -0.37 -11.73 -11.49
N ARG A 185 0.48 -12.74 -11.38
CA ARG A 185 1.33 -12.95 -10.21
C ARG A 185 2.48 -11.92 -10.21
N GLY A 186 2.77 -11.33 -9.02
CA GLY A 186 3.92 -10.46 -8.84
C GLY A 186 5.24 -11.24 -8.82
N GLU A 187 6.34 -10.51 -8.86
CA GLU A 187 7.67 -11.07 -8.66
C GLU A 187 7.77 -11.68 -7.26
N PHE A 188 8.53 -12.78 -7.16
CA PHE A 188 8.73 -13.43 -5.86
C PHE A 188 9.61 -12.57 -4.95
N ALA A 189 9.14 -12.34 -3.72
CA ALA A 189 9.90 -11.71 -2.66
C ALA A 189 9.41 -12.23 -1.30
N GLU A 190 10.30 -12.32 -0.33
CA GLU A 190 9.93 -12.63 1.06
C GLU A 190 9.26 -11.44 1.73
N GLN A 191 9.68 -10.23 1.35
CA GLN A 191 9.15 -8.97 1.84
C GLN A 191 9.11 -7.94 0.71
N GLY A 192 8.00 -7.22 0.60
CA GLY A 192 7.84 -6.10 -0.33
C GLY A 192 8.56 -4.84 0.16
N GLN A 193 8.75 -3.91 -0.74
CA GLN A 193 9.25 -2.58 -0.42
C GLN A 193 8.08 -1.63 -0.12
N VAL A 194 8.37 -0.51 0.56
CA VAL A 194 7.39 0.57 0.73
C VAL A 194 7.12 1.21 -0.62
N PHE A 195 5.86 1.37 -0.96
CA PHE A 195 5.43 2.11 -2.14
C PHE A 195 4.20 2.96 -1.83
N SER A 196 3.83 3.84 -2.74
CA SER A 196 2.65 4.67 -2.60
C SER A 196 1.82 4.74 -3.88
N LEU A 197 0.53 4.98 -3.68
CA LEU A 197 -0.49 5.16 -4.71
C LEU A 197 -1.18 6.49 -4.47
N SER A 198 -1.63 7.16 -5.53
CA SER A 198 -2.55 8.29 -5.39
C SER A 198 -3.95 7.77 -5.05
N ALA A 199 -4.62 8.36 -4.05
CA ALA A 199 -6.01 8.04 -3.75
C ALA A 199 -6.96 8.46 -4.87
N ARG A 200 -6.54 9.34 -5.78
CA ARG A 200 -7.30 9.72 -6.98
C ARG A 200 -6.81 8.91 -8.18
N ALA A 201 -7.75 8.30 -8.89
CA ALA A 201 -7.46 7.74 -10.20
C ALA A 201 -6.94 8.82 -11.15
N ALA A 202 -5.96 8.46 -11.99
CA ALA A 202 -5.60 9.34 -13.11
C ALA A 202 -6.80 9.43 -14.07
N ALA A 203 -7.12 10.64 -14.48
CA ALA A 203 -8.15 10.90 -15.49
C ALA A 203 -7.75 10.34 -16.85
#